data_37eb071b6b23eebb9c025002b12f0c29
#
_entry.id   37eb071b6b23eebb9c025002b12f0c29
#
_cell.length_a   1.000
_cell.length_b   1.000
_cell.length_c   1.000
_cell.angle_alpha   90.00
_cell.angle_beta   90.00
_cell.angle_gamma   90.00
#
_symmetry.space_group_name_H-M   'P 1'
#
loop_
_entity.id
_entity.type
_entity.pdbx_description
1 polymer ?
#
loop_
_entity_poly.entity_id
_entity_poly.type
_entity_poly.pdbx_seq_one_letter_code
_entity_poly.pdbx_strand_id
1 'polypeptide(L)'
;MNLEQKIKAIVAALEDIKAKDIAVLDTSKMTAMFERMVIASGDSNRQTRALANHVRDTMKEASVYVGNMEGEQTGEWVLLDLGDVIVHVMQPAVRTLYNLEELWSAGAAVRSKKPPAKTEP
;
A
#
# COMPACT_ATOMS: atom_id res chain seq x y z
N MET A 1 7.71 -2.83 -17.89
CA MET A 1 6.37 -2.24 -17.51
C MET A 1 6.62 -0.85 -16.97
N ASN A 2 5.85 0.14 -17.43
CA ASN A 2 6.00 1.50 -16.94
C ASN A 2 5.28 1.66 -15.59
N LEU A 3 5.42 2.83 -14.97
CA LEU A 3 4.85 3.06 -13.64
C LEU A 3 3.35 2.85 -13.60
N GLU A 4 2.62 3.37 -14.58
CA GLU A 4 1.16 3.24 -14.60
C GLU A 4 0.72 1.79 -14.77
N GLN A 5 1.39 1.05 -15.64
CA GLN A 5 1.10 -0.37 -15.84
C GLN A 5 1.40 -1.15 -14.57
N LYS A 6 2.48 -0.79 -13.90
CA LYS A 6 2.87 -1.42 -12.64
C LYS A 6 1.81 -1.20 -11.56
N ILE A 7 1.33 0.03 -11.42
CA ILE A 7 0.27 0.35 -10.46
C ILE A 7 -1.00 -0.44 -10.77
N LYS A 8 -1.39 -0.51 -12.04
CA LYS A 8 -2.57 -1.28 -12.43
C LYS A 8 -2.42 -2.76 -12.07
N ALA A 9 -1.24 -3.32 -12.31
CA ALA A 9 -0.99 -4.73 -11.99
C ALA A 9 -1.03 -4.97 -10.48
N ILE A 10 -0.49 -4.05 -9.69
CA ILE A 10 -0.53 -4.14 -8.23
C ILE A 10 -1.97 -4.10 -7.73
N VAL A 11 -2.75 -3.13 -8.21
CA VAL A 11 -4.14 -2.99 -7.79
C VAL A 11 -4.94 -4.21 -8.18
N ALA A 12 -4.75 -4.72 -9.40
CA ALA A 12 -5.45 -5.91 -9.87
C ALA A 12 -5.11 -7.12 -8.99
N ALA A 13 -3.84 -7.28 -8.63
CA ALA A 13 -3.42 -8.38 -7.75
C ALA A 13 -4.07 -8.27 -6.37
N LEU A 14 -4.16 -7.06 -5.84
CA LEU A 14 -4.82 -6.84 -4.56
C LEU A 14 -6.32 -7.15 -4.63
N GLU A 15 -6.95 -6.77 -5.73
CA GLU A 15 -8.38 -7.05 -5.95
C GLU A 15 -8.65 -8.54 -6.09
N ASP A 16 -7.71 -9.28 -6.69
CA ASP A 16 -7.85 -10.73 -6.84
C ASP A 16 -8.05 -11.44 -5.50
N ILE A 17 -7.40 -10.96 -4.45
CA ILE A 17 -7.48 -11.57 -3.12
C ILE A 17 -8.40 -10.73 -2.21
N LYS A 18 -9.22 -9.89 -2.84
CA LYS A 18 -10.30 -9.16 -2.17
C LYS A 18 -9.80 -8.17 -1.12
N ALA A 19 -8.72 -7.47 -1.42
CA ALA A 19 -8.27 -6.38 -0.57
C ALA A 19 -9.35 -5.31 -0.47
N LYS A 20 -9.39 -4.63 0.67
CA LYS A 20 -10.35 -3.55 0.89
C LYS A 20 -9.64 -2.21 0.90
N ASP A 21 -10.39 -1.17 0.55
CA ASP A 21 -9.96 0.22 0.69
C ASP A 21 -8.59 0.48 0.07
N ILE A 22 -8.43 0.08 -1.18
CA ILE A 22 -7.18 0.26 -1.90
C ILE A 22 -7.02 1.74 -2.25
N ALA A 23 -5.91 2.34 -1.82
CA ALA A 23 -5.58 3.72 -2.11
C ALA A 23 -4.24 3.80 -2.81
N VAL A 24 -4.13 4.65 -3.81
CA VAL A 24 -2.88 4.91 -4.52
C VAL A 24 -2.52 6.37 -4.31
N LEU A 25 -1.36 6.62 -3.71
CA LEU A 25 -0.91 7.97 -3.41
C LEU A 25 0.28 8.33 -4.27
N ASP A 26 0.26 9.53 -4.83
CA ASP A 26 1.39 10.09 -5.56
C ASP A 26 2.31 10.74 -4.55
N THR A 27 3.45 10.12 -4.30
CA THR A 27 4.44 10.59 -3.32
C THR A 27 5.63 11.24 -3.97
N SER A 28 5.62 11.39 -5.29
CA SER A 28 6.78 11.85 -6.05
C SER A 28 7.27 13.24 -5.63
N LYS A 29 6.37 14.08 -5.12
CA LYS A 29 6.75 15.43 -4.70
C LYS A 29 7.19 15.50 -3.24
N MET A 30 7.03 14.41 -2.49
CA MET A 30 7.35 14.39 -1.07
C MET A 30 8.66 13.69 -0.79
N THR A 31 9.09 12.79 -1.67
CA THR A 31 10.32 12.05 -1.51
C THR A 31 10.87 11.66 -2.87
N ALA A 32 12.20 11.57 -2.96
CA ALA A 32 12.86 11.05 -4.15
C ALA A 32 13.03 9.54 -4.09
N MET A 33 12.67 8.91 -2.98
CA MET A 33 12.95 7.48 -2.77
C MET A 33 11.98 6.58 -3.51
N PHE A 34 10.75 7.02 -3.71
CA PHE A 34 9.77 6.26 -4.47
C PHE A 34 8.72 7.21 -5.05
N GLU A 35 7.99 6.72 -6.06
CA GLU A 35 7.07 7.57 -6.83
C GLU A 35 5.64 7.45 -6.34
N ARG A 36 5.24 6.26 -5.88
CA ARG A 36 3.86 5.99 -5.48
C ARG A 36 3.85 5.12 -4.24
N MET A 37 2.77 5.26 -3.47
CA MET A 37 2.51 4.39 -2.34
C MET A 37 1.13 3.79 -2.55
N VAL A 38 1.02 2.47 -2.39
CA VAL A 38 -0.26 1.78 -2.47
C VAL A 38 -0.55 1.24 -1.09
N ILE A 39 -1.75 1.54 -0.58
CA ILE A 39 -2.18 1.07 0.74
C ILE A 39 -3.47 0.29 0.55
N ALA A 40 -3.55 -0.87 1.15
CA ALA A 40 -4.74 -1.71 1.09
C ALA A 40 -4.96 -2.36 2.44
N SER A 41 -6.19 -2.80 2.69
CA SER A 41 -6.53 -3.44 3.95
C SER A 41 -6.88 -4.91 3.76
N GLY A 42 -6.46 -5.72 4.73
CA GLY A 42 -6.86 -7.10 4.85
C GLY A 42 -7.52 -7.31 6.20
N ASP A 43 -8.45 -8.25 6.27
CA ASP A 43 -9.27 -8.46 7.47
C ASP A 43 -8.61 -9.33 8.53
N SER A 44 -7.51 -9.98 8.18
CA SER A 44 -6.84 -10.91 9.09
C SER A 44 -5.35 -10.94 8.79
N ASN A 45 -4.57 -11.47 9.73
CA ASN A 45 -3.14 -11.68 9.53
C ASN A 45 -2.89 -12.53 8.29
N ARG A 46 -3.70 -13.55 8.11
CA ARG A 46 -3.57 -14.46 6.98
C ARG A 46 -3.83 -13.74 5.67
N GLN A 47 -4.88 -12.91 5.62
CA GLN A 47 -5.22 -12.21 4.40
C GLN A 47 -4.17 -11.15 4.04
N THR A 48 -3.67 -10.40 5.03
CA THR A 48 -2.63 -9.40 4.74
C THR A 48 -1.39 -10.05 4.15
N ARG A 49 -0.99 -11.20 4.70
CA ARG A 49 0.15 -11.93 4.15
C ARG A 49 -0.13 -12.45 2.75
N ALA A 50 -1.33 -12.99 2.54
CA ALA A 50 -1.72 -13.50 1.22
C ALA A 50 -1.72 -12.40 0.16
N LEU A 51 -2.23 -11.22 0.53
CA LEU A 51 -2.26 -10.07 -0.36
C LEU A 51 -0.86 -9.64 -0.77
N ALA A 52 0.03 -9.48 0.22
CA ALA A 52 1.41 -9.06 -0.06
C ALA A 52 2.15 -10.10 -0.90
N ASN A 53 1.96 -11.38 -0.58
CA ASN A 53 2.60 -12.46 -1.34
C ASN A 53 2.10 -12.50 -2.78
N HIS A 54 0.80 -12.29 -2.97
CA HIS A 54 0.22 -12.31 -4.32
C HIS A 54 0.76 -11.16 -5.17
N VAL A 55 0.88 -9.98 -4.60
CA VAL A 55 1.49 -8.85 -5.31
C VAL A 55 2.94 -9.17 -5.66
N ARG A 56 3.70 -9.68 -4.71
CA ARG A 56 5.09 -10.05 -4.95
C ARG A 56 5.21 -11.05 -6.08
N ASP A 57 4.39 -12.11 -6.04
CA ASP A 57 4.48 -13.17 -7.04
C ASP A 57 4.07 -12.66 -8.42
N THR A 58 3.06 -11.80 -8.47
CA THR A 58 2.62 -11.18 -9.73
C THR A 58 3.74 -10.35 -10.34
N MET A 59 4.44 -9.58 -9.52
CA MET A 59 5.55 -8.75 -10.00
C MET A 59 6.72 -9.62 -10.47
N LYS A 60 7.04 -10.68 -9.72
CA LYS A 60 8.11 -11.59 -10.14
C LYS A 60 7.81 -12.25 -11.46
N GLU A 61 6.56 -12.68 -11.65
CA GLU A 61 6.16 -13.31 -12.92
C GLU A 61 6.26 -12.36 -14.10
N ALA A 62 6.07 -11.06 -13.83
CA ALA A 62 6.18 -10.03 -14.85
C ALA A 62 7.62 -9.52 -15.01
N SER A 63 8.57 -10.13 -14.32
CA SER A 63 9.98 -9.73 -14.33
C SER A 63 10.18 -8.29 -13.85
N VAL A 64 9.36 -7.87 -12.89
CA VAL A 64 9.45 -6.56 -12.28
C VAL A 64 10.26 -6.70 -10.99
N TYR A 65 11.08 -5.68 -10.69
CA TYR A 65 11.90 -5.68 -9.50
C TYR A 65 11.06 -5.88 -8.23
N VAL A 66 11.53 -6.78 -7.36
CA VAL A 66 10.95 -7.00 -6.05
C VAL A 66 12.07 -6.89 -5.02
N GLY A 67 11.91 -5.96 -4.10
CA GLY A 67 12.85 -5.80 -2.99
C GLY A 67 12.40 -6.52 -1.75
N ASN A 68 12.56 -5.88 -0.60
CA ASN A 68 12.28 -6.48 0.70
C ASN A 68 10.79 -6.56 0.98
N MET A 69 10.40 -7.58 1.74
CA MET A 69 9.08 -7.67 2.35
C MET A 69 9.29 -7.73 3.86
N GLU A 70 8.56 -6.90 4.60
CA GLU A 70 8.69 -6.82 6.05
C GLU A 70 7.32 -6.91 6.70
N GLY A 71 7.29 -7.42 7.93
CA GLY A 71 6.05 -7.49 8.71
C GLY A 71 5.22 -8.73 8.48
N GLU A 72 5.67 -9.63 7.60
CA GLU A 72 4.88 -10.81 7.26
C GLU A 72 4.74 -11.77 8.42
N GLN A 73 5.64 -11.74 9.41
CA GLN A 73 5.56 -12.64 10.54
C GLN A 73 4.30 -12.44 11.35
N THR A 74 3.96 -11.19 11.65
CA THR A 74 2.74 -10.90 12.40
C THR A 74 1.53 -10.74 11.49
N GLY A 75 1.73 -10.17 10.30
CA GLY A 75 0.64 -9.96 9.35
C GLY A 75 -0.27 -8.79 9.70
N GLU A 76 0.10 -7.97 10.68
CA GLU A 76 -0.70 -6.78 11.01
C GLU A 76 -0.44 -5.66 10.04
N TRP A 77 0.79 -5.56 9.56
CA TRP A 77 1.23 -4.53 8.64
C TRP A 77 2.38 -5.11 7.82
N VAL A 78 2.11 -5.42 6.58
CA VAL A 78 3.12 -5.98 5.69
C VAL A 78 3.52 -4.91 4.68
N LEU A 79 4.81 -4.67 4.57
CA LEU A 79 5.38 -3.71 3.63
C LEU A 79 6.10 -4.49 2.53
N LEU A 80 5.84 -4.13 1.28
CA LEU A 80 6.52 -4.71 0.14
C LEU A 80 7.17 -3.59 -0.66
N ASP A 81 8.50 -3.67 -0.79
CA ASP A 81 9.29 -2.69 -1.53
C ASP A 81 9.39 -3.14 -2.98
N LEU A 82 8.84 -2.36 -3.90
CA LEU A 82 8.93 -2.62 -5.33
C LEU A 82 9.75 -1.55 -6.06
N GLY A 83 10.59 -0.84 -5.32
CA GLY A 83 11.47 0.17 -5.90
C GLY A 83 10.77 1.51 -5.97
N ASP A 84 10.17 1.83 -7.10
CA ASP A 84 9.46 3.09 -7.27
C ASP A 84 8.05 3.07 -6.67
N VAL A 85 7.58 1.92 -6.22
CA VAL A 85 6.29 1.79 -5.55
C VAL A 85 6.48 1.03 -4.24
N ILE A 86 5.94 1.56 -3.15
CA ILE A 86 5.91 0.87 -1.86
C ILE A 86 4.48 0.45 -1.62
N VAL A 87 4.28 -0.82 -1.30
CA VAL A 87 2.94 -1.36 -1.02
C VAL A 87 2.82 -1.65 0.48
N HIS A 88 1.77 -1.13 1.08
CA HIS A 88 1.43 -1.39 2.49
C HIS A 88 0.12 -2.15 2.53
N VAL A 89 0.14 -3.33 3.14
CA VAL A 89 -1.09 -4.09 3.40
C VAL A 89 -1.27 -4.14 4.90
N MET A 90 -2.35 -3.55 5.39
CA MET A 90 -2.54 -3.31 6.81
C MET A 90 -3.91 -3.79 7.25
N GLN A 91 -4.01 -4.26 8.49
CA GLN A 91 -5.32 -4.46 9.07
C GLN A 91 -5.96 -3.10 9.36
N PRO A 92 -7.28 -3.00 9.29
CA PRO A 92 -7.96 -1.70 9.42
C PRO A 92 -7.60 -0.92 10.68
N ALA A 93 -7.48 -1.58 11.82
CA ALA A 93 -7.15 -0.89 13.08
C ALA A 93 -5.74 -0.29 13.03
N VAL A 94 -4.80 -1.02 12.45
CA VAL A 94 -3.42 -0.54 12.30
C VAL A 94 -3.36 0.61 11.32
N ARG A 95 -4.10 0.48 10.22
CA ARG A 95 -4.17 1.51 9.20
C ARG A 95 -4.70 2.83 9.78
N THR A 96 -5.76 2.75 10.59
CA THR A 96 -6.32 3.92 11.23
C THR A 96 -5.33 4.54 12.21
N LEU A 97 -4.67 3.70 13.00
CA LEU A 97 -3.74 4.18 14.03
C LEU A 97 -2.57 4.96 13.45
N TYR A 98 -1.95 4.43 12.39
CA TYR A 98 -0.77 5.07 11.82
C TYR A 98 -1.10 6.10 10.76
N ASN A 99 -2.24 5.96 10.11
CA ASN A 99 -2.77 6.94 9.15
C ASN A 99 -1.74 7.45 8.14
N LEU A 100 -1.10 6.51 7.45
CA LEU A 100 -0.09 6.84 6.45
C LEU A 100 -0.64 7.71 5.34
N GLU A 101 -1.92 7.52 5.01
CA GLU A 101 -2.57 8.26 3.94
C GLU A 101 -2.54 9.75 4.21
N GLU A 102 -2.82 10.15 5.44
CA GLU A 102 -2.78 11.56 5.80
C GLU A 102 -1.35 12.08 5.76
N LEU A 103 -0.42 11.32 6.30
CA LEU A 103 0.99 11.71 6.33
C LEU A 103 1.53 11.95 4.92
N TRP A 104 1.24 11.02 4.00
CA TRP A 104 1.82 11.04 2.66
C TRP A 104 0.98 11.81 1.65
N SER A 105 -0.17 12.32 2.05
CA SER A 105 -1.00 13.15 1.19
C SER A 105 -1.12 14.58 1.71
N ALA A 106 -0.33 14.94 2.72
CA ALA A 106 -0.43 16.24 3.36
C ALA A 106 -0.25 17.40 2.38
N GLY A 107 0.63 17.22 1.42
CA GLY A 107 0.85 18.26 0.43
C GLY A 107 -0.30 18.40 -0.54
N ALA A 108 -1.03 17.36 -0.74
CA ALA A 108 -2.16 17.36 -1.66
C ALA A 108 -3.44 17.72 -0.94
N ALA A 109 -3.43 17.73 0.23
CA ALA A 109 -4.52 17.88 0.89
C ALA A 109 -5.32 18.54 1.32
N VAL A 110 -4.98 18.25 1.11
CA VAL A 110 -5.72 18.55 1.27
C VAL A 110 -6.90 17.98 1.41
N ARG A 111 -7.23 17.66 1.41
CA ARG A 111 -8.31 17.15 1.44
C ARG A 111 -8.91 16.60 2.38
N SER A 112 -8.85 16.78 2.59
CA SER A 112 -9.19 16.52 3.34
C SER A 112 -9.96 15.91 3.78
N LYS A 113 -10.48 15.55 3.73
CA LYS A 113 -11.23 14.98 4.12
C LYS A 113 -11.32 14.40 5.17
N LYS A 114 -11.20 14.51 5.48
CA LYS A 114 -11.26 14.05 6.47
C LYS A 114 -11.19 14.16 7.53
N PRO A 115 -11.45 14.23 7.56
CA PRO A 115 -11.45 14.23 8.60
C PRO A 115 -11.34 14.24 9.57
N PRO A 116 -11.41 14.21 9.73
CA PRO A 116 -11.30 14.10 10.64
C PRO A 116 -11.27 13.63 11.54
N ALA A 117 -11.48 13.22 11.42
CA ALA A 117 -11.43 12.81 12.17
C ALA A 117 -10.93 12.56 12.94
N LYS A 118 -10.97 12.63 12.69
CA LYS A 118 -10.36 12.36 13.28
C LYS A 118 -9.78 12.57 14.22
N THR A 119 -9.80 12.88 14.20
CA THR A 119 -9.22 13.12 14.94
C THR A 119 -9.08 13.28 15.92
N GLU A 120 -9.38 13.21 16.27
CA GLU A 120 -9.27 13.34 17.17
C GLU A 120 -9.11 13.03 17.98
N PRO A 121 -8.91 12.84 18.13
CA PRO A 121 -8.89 12.42 19.09
C PRO A 121 -8.86 12.60 19.92
#